data_f94fb35d3b1f95accc16121fdd6b6e5b
#
_entry.id   f94fb35d3b1f95accc16121fdd6b6e5b
#
_cell.length_a   1.000
_cell.length_b   1.000
_cell.length_c   1.000
_cell.angle_alpha   90.00
_cell.angle_beta   90.00
_cell.angle_gamma   90.00
#
_symmetry.space_group_name_H-M   'P 1'
#
loop_
_entity.id
_entity.type
_entity.pdbx_description
1 polymer ?
#
loop_
_entity_poly.entity_id
_entity_poly.type
_entity_poly.pdbx_seq_one_letter_code
_entity_poly.pdbx_strand_id
1 'polypeptide(L)'
;MADKDMKWKTLSQKYLIEKPWLTARVDKVELPTGAIIDEYYVLEYPDWVNTIAITKDGMFVFVRQYRYAIGKTVNELCAGVTEKGEDPMAAAKRELMEETGFGGGNWQKWMTISANPSTHTNLTHCYLATDVERMDVQHLDQAEDIEVRLFSRDEVMDMLEKGEIWQSLMAAPLWKYFAKVK
;
A
#
# COMPACT_ATOMS: atom_id res chain seq x y z
N MET A 1 -18.55 21.83 -22.41
CA MET A 1 -19.69 20.98 -21.96
C MET A 1 -19.42 20.62 -20.51
N ALA A 2 -20.37 20.76 -19.60
CA ALA A 2 -20.19 20.27 -18.23
C ALA A 2 -20.12 18.73 -18.27
N ASP A 3 -19.20 18.15 -17.48
CA ASP A 3 -19.07 16.72 -17.38
C ASP A 3 -20.36 16.11 -16.81
N LYS A 4 -20.75 14.95 -17.35
CA LYS A 4 -21.91 14.21 -16.86
C LYS A 4 -21.63 13.69 -15.46
N ASP A 5 -22.57 13.89 -14.51
CA ASP A 5 -22.49 13.22 -13.20
C ASP A 5 -22.61 11.70 -13.39
N MET A 6 -21.58 10.99 -12.98
CA MET A 6 -21.47 9.52 -13.07
C MET A 6 -21.70 8.84 -11.71
N LYS A 7 -22.10 9.60 -10.67
CA LYS A 7 -22.28 9.07 -9.32
C LYS A 7 -23.46 8.09 -9.27
N TRP A 8 -23.21 6.93 -8.67
CA TRP A 8 -24.23 5.92 -8.42
C TRP A 8 -24.95 6.18 -7.11
N LYS A 9 -26.19 5.75 -7.03
CA LYS A 9 -27.02 5.85 -5.83
C LYS A 9 -27.09 4.50 -5.13
N THR A 10 -26.71 4.46 -3.87
CA THR A 10 -26.90 3.29 -3.01
C THR A 10 -28.36 3.17 -2.62
N LEU A 11 -28.99 2.04 -2.90
CA LEU A 11 -30.38 1.72 -2.56
C LEU A 11 -30.47 0.93 -1.25
N SER A 12 -29.56 -0.03 -1.04
CA SER A 12 -29.43 -0.77 0.22
C SER A 12 -28.03 -1.34 0.37
N GLN A 13 -27.65 -1.65 1.62
CA GLN A 13 -26.37 -2.27 1.97
C GLN A 13 -26.59 -3.39 2.99
N LYS A 14 -25.84 -4.47 2.83
CA LYS A 14 -25.85 -5.60 3.77
C LYS A 14 -24.43 -6.12 3.98
N TYR A 15 -23.97 -6.13 5.23
CA TYR A 15 -22.70 -6.75 5.59
C TYR A 15 -22.83 -8.29 5.56
N LEU A 16 -21.85 -8.94 4.93
CA LEU A 16 -21.75 -10.38 4.79
C LEU A 16 -20.71 -10.95 5.76
N ILE A 17 -19.59 -10.21 5.93
CA ILE A 17 -18.49 -10.56 6.82
C ILE A 17 -18.02 -9.27 7.50
N GLU A 18 -17.87 -9.31 8.82
CA GLU A 18 -17.30 -8.24 9.63
C GLU A 18 -16.25 -8.85 10.56
N LYS A 19 -14.99 -8.81 10.13
CA LYS A 19 -13.83 -9.31 10.87
C LYS A 19 -12.69 -8.29 10.81
N PRO A 20 -11.75 -8.29 11.76
CA PRO A 20 -10.65 -7.32 11.80
C PRO A 20 -9.89 -7.17 10.49
N TRP A 21 -9.68 -8.28 9.77
CA TRP A 21 -8.88 -8.32 8.53
C TRP A 21 -9.71 -8.50 7.26
N LEU A 22 -11.03 -8.53 7.37
CA LEU A 22 -11.93 -8.67 6.24
C LEU A 22 -13.33 -8.16 6.57
N THR A 23 -13.68 -7.02 6.04
CA THR A 23 -15.06 -6.55 6.01
C THR A 23 -15.56 -6.58 4.58
N ALA A 24 -16.64 -7.33 4.34
CA ALA A 24 -17.26 -7.47 3.04
C ALA A 24 -18.76 -7.19 3.13
N ARG A 25 -19.28 -6.38 2.20
CA ARG A 25 -20.71 -6.12 2.09
C ARG A 25 -21.19 -6.28 0.65
N VAL A 26 -22.49 -6.46 0.48
CA VAL A 26 -23.19 -6.39 -0.79
C VAL A 26 -24.11 -5.18 -0.80
N ASP A 27 -24.00 -4.38 -1.86
CA ASP A 27 -24.79 -3.17 -2.06
C ASP A 27 -25.74 -3.37 -3.26
N LYS A 28 -26.99 -2.90 -3.13
CA LYS A 28 -27.85 -2.67 -4.28
C LYS A 28 -27.70 -1.23 -4.71
N VAL A 29 -27.40 -1.00 -6.00
CA VAL A 29 -27.08 0.34 -6.50
C VAL A 29 -27.82 0.66 -7.79
N GLU A 30 -28.08 1.93 -8.01
CA GLU A 30 -28.69 2.48 -9.22
C GLU A 30 -27.70 3.39 -9.96
N LEU A 31 -27.47 3.10 -11.23
CA LEU A 31 -26.61 3.89 -12.11
C LEU A 31 -27.33 5.16 -12.59
N PRO A 32 -26.62 6.19 -13.04
CA PRO A 32 -27.22 7.40 -13.65
C PRO A 32 -28.09 7.12 -14.90
N THR A 33 -27.97 5.92 -15.47
CA THR A 33 -28.81 5.45 -16.58
C THR A 33 -30.17 4.90 -16.15
N GLY A 34 -30.41 4.75 -14.82
CA GLY A 34 -31.54 4.07 -14.23
C GLY A 34 -31.38 2.54 -14.13
N ALA A 35 -30.29 1.97 -14.63
CA ALA A 35 -30.01 0.55 -14.47
C ALA A 35 -29.73 0.21 -13.01
N ILE A 36 -30.21 -0.94 -12.55
CA ILE A 36 -30.01 -1.43 -11.18
C ILE A 36 -29.06 -2.62 -11.20
N ILE A 37 -28.09 -2.60 -10.30
CA ILE A 37 -27.25 -3.75 -9.95
C ILE A 37 -27.71 -4.21 -8.57
N ASP A 38 -28.27 -5.41 -8.51
CA ASP A 38 -28.82 -5.96 -7.26
C ASP A 38 -27.74 -6.38 -6.27
N GLU A 39 -26.59 -6.83 -6.75
CA GLU A 39 -25.47 -7.30 -5.93
C GLU A 39 -24.13 -6.72 -6.43
N TYR A 40 -23.67 -5.66 -5.78
CA TYR A 40 -22.37 -5.08 -5.98
C TYR A 40 -21.51 -5.30 -4.72
N TYR A 41 -20.44 -6.11 -4.84
CA TYR A 41 -19.63 -6.52 -3.71
C TYR A 41 -18.54 -5.50 -3.42
N VAL A 42 -18.45 -5.09 -2.15
CA VAL A 42 -17.49 -4.10 -1.66
C VAL A 42 -16.68 -4.70 -0.52
N LEU A 43 -15.37 -4.48 -0.57
CA LEU A 43 -14.42 -4.80 0.49
C LEU A 43 -13.97 -3.51 1.17
N GLU A 44 -14.14 -3.45 2.49
CA GLU A 44 -13.76 -2.31 3.30
C GLU A 44 -12.45 -2.62 4.03
N TYR A 45 -11.48 -1.75 3.87
CA TYR A 45 -10.19 -1.79 4.56
C TYR A 45 -9.85 -0.40 5.09
N PRO A 46 -9.02 -0.28 6.13
CA PRO A 46 -8.34 0.97 6.45
C PRO A 46 -7.43 1.38 5.29
N ASP A 47 -7.08 2.65 5.21
CA ASP A 47 -6.07 3.09 4.24
C ASP A 47 -4.73 2.42 4.53
N TRP A 48 -3.99 2.17 3.47
CA TRP A 48 -2.65 1.60 3.54
C TRP A 48 -1.58 2.65 3.29
N VAL A 49 -0.40 2.38 3.82
CA VAL A 49 0.79 3.17 3.56
C VAL A 49 1.90 2.27 3.02
N ASN A 50 2.77 2.81 2.15
CA ASN A 50 4.04 2.20 1.83
C ASN A 50 5.13 3.26 1.64
N THR A 51 6.38 2.87 1.79
CA THR A 51 7.51 3.79 1.78
C THR A 51 8.63 3.26 0.90
N ILE A 52 9.01 4.04 -0.13
CA ILE A 52 10.32 3.91 -0.77
C ILE A 52 11.30 4.58 0.20
N ALA A 53 12.05 3.80 0.97
CA ALA A 53 13.05 4.28 1.90
C ALA A 53 14.45 4.07 1.33
N ILE A 54 15.25 5.13 1.29
CA ILE A 54 16.60 5.12 0.71
C ILE A 54 17.57 5.67 1.76
N THR A 55 18.61 4.90 2.06
CA THR A 55 19.64 5.27 3.02
C THR A 55 20.56 6.37 2.48
N LYS A 56 21.40 6.96 3.35
CA LYS A 56 22.38 8.00 2.97
C LYS A 56 23.41 7.52 1.93
N ASP A 57 23.69 6.24 1.90
CA ASP A 57 24.58 5.59 0.94
C ASP A 57 23.85 5.06 -0.31
N GLY A 58 22.56 5.39 -0.46
CA GLY A 58 21.77 5.11 -1.66
C GLY A 58 21.16 3.71 -1.73
N MET A 59 21.18 2.95 -0.64
CA MET A 59 20.57 1.62 -0.59
C MET A 59 19.06 1.73 -0.32
N PHE A 60 18.28 0.96 -1.03
CA PHE A 60 16.82 0.84 -0.82
C PHE A 60 16.56 -0.15 0.32
N VAL A 61 15.74 0.27 1.28
CA VAL A 61 15.30 -0.58 2.39
C VAL A 61 14.06 -1.35 1.97
N PHE A 62 14.16 -2.66 1.96
CA PHE A 62 13.09 -3.60 1.65
C PHE A 62 12.84 -4.51 2.84
N VAL A 63 11.66 -5.11 2.84
CA VAL A 63 11.29 -6.21 3.72
C VAL A 63 11.08 -7.48 2.90
N ARG A 64 11.44 -8.64 3.45
CA ARG A 64 11.23 -9.94 2.85
C ARG A 64 10.34 -10.76 3.75
N GLN A 65 9.20 -11.22 3.23
CA GLN A 65 8.21 -11.97 4.00
C GLN A 65 7.46 -13.00 3.15
N TYR A 66 6.87 -13.98 3.82
CA TYR A 66 6.02 -14.97 3.15
C TYR A 66 4.58 -14.46 3.04
N ARG A 67 4.05 -14.43 1.83
CA ARG A 67 2.65 -14.07 1.55
C ARG A 67 1.83 -15.33 1.30
N TYR A 68 1.13 -15.78 2.33
CA TYR A 68 0.36 -17.03 2.33
C TYR A 68 -0.59 -17.16 1.14
N ALA A 69 -1.34 -16.10 0.81
CA ALA A 69 -2.35 -16.12 -0.25
C ALA A 69 -1.79 -16.44 -1.65
N ILE A 70 -0.55 -16.04 -1.92
CA ILE A 70 0.14 -16.34 -3.19
C ILE A 70 1.16 -17.47 -3.07
N GLY A 71 1.38 -17.99 -1.86
CA GLY A 71 2.29 -19.10 -1.59
C GLY A 71 3.76 -18.79 -1.87
N LYS A 72 4.20 -17.52 -1.68
CA LYS A 72 5.56 -17.08 -2.03
C LYS A 72 6.18 -16.20 -0.98
N THR A 73 7.51 -16.33 -0.82
CA THR A 73 8.34 -15.33 -0.15
C THR A 73 8.75 -14.26 -1.16
N VAL A 74 8.46 -12.99 -0.86
CA VAL A 74 8.66 -11.85 -1.77
C VAL A 74 9.42 -10.72 -1.09
N ASN A 75 10.08 -9.89 -1.90
CA ASN A 75 10.67 -8.63 -1.47
C ASN A 75 9.65 -7.51 -1.71
N GLU A 76 9.42 -6.70 -0.71
CA GLU A 76 8.41 -5.64 -0.70
C GLU A 76 8.98 -4.34 -0.10
N LEU A 77 8.37 -3.21 -0.44
CA LEU A 77 8.55 -1.99 0.34
C LEU A 77 7.94 -2.18 1.73
N CYS A 78 8.49 -1.54 2.75
CA CYS A 78 7.85 -1.42 4.05
C CYS A 78 6.44 -0.84 3.89
N ALA A 79 5.44 -1.49 4.47
CA ALA A 79 4.04 -1.14 4.27
C ALA A 79 3.16 -1.64 5.42
N GLY A 80 2.16 -0.85 5.77
CA GLY A 80 1.18 -1.24 6.78
C GLY A 80 -0.15 -0.51 6.65
N VAL A 81 -0.93 -0.53 7.70
CA VAL A 81 -2.25 0.09 7.77
C VAL A 81 -2.20 1.40 8.56
N THR A 82 -3.08 2.35 8.22
CA THR A 82 -3.33 3.50 9.09
C THR A 82 -4.24 3.09 10.24
N GLU A 83 -3.92 3.51 11.45
CA GLU A 83 -4.83 3.40 12.58
C GLU A 83 -5.98 4.42 12.47
N LYS A 84 -7.04 4.22 13.24
CA LYS A 84 -8.21 5.12 13.21
C LYS A 84 -7.86 6.54 13.60
N GLY A 85 -7.90 7.45 12.61
CA GLY A 85 -7.59 8.88 12.80
C GLY A 85 -6.10 9.22 12.75
N GLU A 86 -5.26 8.25 12.45
CA GLU A 86 -3.82 8.46 12.26
C GLU A 86 -3.55 9.19 10.94
N ASP A 87 -2.62 10.15 10.97
CA ASP A 87 -2.10 10.77 9.75
C ASP A 87 -1.32 9.74 8.92
N PRO A 88 -1.60 9.58 7.62
CA PRO A 88 -0.92 8.57 6.80
C PRO A 88 0.61 8.71 6.74
N MET A 89 1.16 9.92 6.88
CA MET A 89 2.62 10.08 6.96
C MET A 89 3.16 9.60 8.31
N ALA A 90 2.42 9.82 9.39
CA ALA A 90 2.78 9.30 10.70
C ALA A 90 2.78 7.76 10.70
N ALA A 91 1.73 7.15 10.12
CA ALA A 91 1.65 5.70 9.93
C ALA A 91 2.84 5.17 9.13
N ALA A 92 3.18 5.79 7.99
CA ALA A 92 4.31 5.36 7.17
C ALA A 92 5.66 5.41 7.91
N LYS A 93 5.84 6.42 8.78
CA LYS A 93 7.05 6.54 9.62
C LYS A 93 7.08 5.49 10.72
N ARG A 94 5.95 5.22 11.36
CA ARG A 94 5.80 4.19 12.40
C ARG A 94 6.11 2.81 11.81
N GLU A 95 5.45 2.44 10.72
CA GLU A 95 5.64 1.15 10.04
C GLU A 95 7.11 0.95 9.59
N LEU A 96 7.74 1.98 9.00
CA LEU A 96 9.15 1.88 8.61
C LEU A 96 10.05 1.59 9.82
N MET A 97 9.79 2.25 10.94
CA MET A 97 10.54 2.03 12.18
C MET A 97 10.30 0.64 12.75
N GLU A 98 9.04 0.22 12.86
CA GLU A 98 8.65 -1.07 13.44
C GLU A 98 9.16 -2.25 12.61
N GLU A 99 8.90 -2.25 11.30
CA GLU A 99 9.30 -3.34 10.41
C GLU A 99 10.81 -3.41 10.14
N THR A 100 11.53 -2.28 10.19
CA THR A 100 12.91 -2.23 9.69
C THR A 100 13.94 -1.66 10.65
N GLY A 101 13.53 -0.90 11.65
CA GLY A 101 14.42 -0.12 12.51
C GLY A 101 15.01 1.12 11.81
N PHE A 102 14.62 1.42 10.56
CA PHE A 102 15.05 2.62 9.85
C PHE A 102 14.10 3.77 10.07
N GLY A 103 14.65 4.99 10.08
CA GLY A 103 13.86 6.21 10.27
C GLY A 103 14.66 7.47 9.97
N GLY A 104 14.15 8.63 10.44
CA GLY A 104 14.75 9.92 10.15
C GLY A 104 14.60 10.33 8.69
N GLY A 105 15.58 11.06 8.16
CA GLY A 105 15.64 11.46 6.76
C GLY A 105 14.61 12.48 6.32
N ASN A 106 14.49 12.64 4.99
CA ASN A 106 13.62 13.62 4.34
C ASN A 106 12.41 12.91 3.73
N TRP A 107 11.20 13.30 4.13
CA TRP A 107 9.96 12.65 3.73
C TRP A 107 9.14 13.51 2.80
N GLN A 108 8.56 12.89 1.76
CA GLN A 108 7.58 13.52 0.89
C GLN A 108 6.47 12.55 0.48
N LYS A 109 5.26 13.07 0.35
CA LYS A 109 4.17 12.32 -0.27
C LYS A 109 4.52 12.04 -1.73
N TRP A 110 4.52 10.77 -2.12
CA TRP A 110 4.95 10.37 -3.45
C TRP A 110 3.78 10.20 -4.42
N MET A 111 2.77 9.44 -4.02
CA MET A 111 1.52 9.26 -4.76
C MET A 111 0.43 8.68 -3.87
N THR A 112 -0.80 8.68 -4.36
CA THR A 112 -1.92 7.95 -3.78
C THR A 112 -2.55 7.10 -4.88
N ILE A 113 -2.78 5.84 -4.60
CA ILE A 113 -3.31 4.85 -5.55
C ILE A 113 -4.35 3.96 -4.88
N SER A 114 -5.16 3.27 -5.67
CA SER A 114 -6.08 2.24 -5.21
C SER A 114 -5.60 0.87 -5.70
N ALA A 115 -5.72 -0.15 -4.86
CA ALA A 115 -5.42 -1.53 -5.23
C ALA A 115 -6.42 -2.06 -6.26
N ASN A 116 -7.69 -1.81 -6.03
CA ASN A 116 -8.79 -2.19 -6.92
C ASN A 116 -10.01 -1.27 -6.69
N PRO A 117 -10.12 -0.16 -7.44
CA PRO A 117 -11.18 0.83 -7.25
C PRO A 117 -12.58 0.29 -7.56
N SER A 118 -12.69 -0.91 -8.16
CA SER A 118 -13.99 -1.54 -8.43
C SER A 118 -14.59 -2.21 -7.19
N THR A 119 -13.77 -2.58 -6.21
CA THR A 119 -14.26 -3.35 -5.05
C THR A 119 -13.73 -2.83 -3.72
N HIS A 120 -12.57 -2.17 -3.66
CA HIS A 120 -11.96 -1.70 -2.43
C HIS A 120 -12.34 -0.26 -2.14
N THR A 121 -12.61 0.05 -0.87
CA THR A 121 -12.94 1.41 -0.43
C THR A 121 -11.72 2.24 -0.07
N ASN A 122 -10.61 1.58 0.25
CA ASN A 122 -9.41 2.23 0.77
C ASN A 122 -8.44 2.69 -0.31
N LEU A 123 -7.58 3.59 0.07
CA LEU A 123 -6.45 4.07 -0.73
C LEU A 123 -5.12 3.61 -0.13
N THR A 124 -4.08 3.63 -0.95
CA THR A 124 -2.69 3.45 -0.52
C THR A 124 -1.93 4.76 -0.69
N HIS A 125 -1.41 5.29 0.41
CA HIS A 125 -0.59 6.48 0.44
C HIS A 125 0.89 6.08 0.37
N CYS A 126 1.53 6.36 -0.77
CA CYS A 126 2.93 6.05 -0.99
C CYS A 126 3.82 7.24 -0.64
N TYR A 127 4.91 6.99 0.06
CA TYR A 127 5.89 7.98 0.47
C TYR A 127 7.27 7.68 -0.11
N LEU A 128 8.07 8.72 -0.26
CA LEU A 128 9.51 8.62 -0.52
C LEU A 128 10.22 9.23 0.68
N ALA A 129 11.10 8.44 1.30
CA ALA A 129 11.97 8.83 2.39
C ALA A 129 13.43 8.68 1.94
N THR A 130 14.20 9.75 1.92
CA THR A 130 15.63 9.73 1.57
C THR A 130 16.48 10.04 2.80
N ASP A 131 17.73 9.60 2.76
CA ASP A 131 18.68 9.79 3.87
C ASP A 131 18.22 9.13 5.17
N VAL A 132 17.44 8.04 5.08
CA VAL A 132 17.08 7.27 6.28
C VAL A 132 18.28 6.54 6.85
N GLU A 133 18.28 6.32 8.15
CA GLU A 133 19.35 5.61 8.84
C GLU A 133 18.77 4.61 9.85
N ARG A 134 19.51 3.58 10.20
CA ARG A 134 19.10 2.64 11.22
C ARG A 134 19.16 3.32 12.58
N MET A 135 18.02 3.44 13.23
CA MET A 135 17.83 4.15 14.50
C MET A 135 17.50 3.19 15.65
N ASP A 136 16.94 2.01 15.32
CA ASP A 136 16.50 1.03 16.31
C ASP A 136 16.59 -0.40 15.76
N VAL A 137 16.19 -1.37 16.57
CA VAL A 137 15.91 -2.74 16.17
C VAL A 137 14.47 -2.85 15.62
N GLN A 138 14.15 -3.96 14.96
CA GLN A 138 12.77 -4.26 14.55
C GLN A 138 11.88 -4.50 15.79
N HIS A 139 10.65 -4.02 15.71
CA HIS A 139 9.58 -4.22 16.71
C HIS A 139 8.37 -4.88 16.03
N LEU A 140 8.53 -6.15 15.70
CA LEU A 140 7.54 -6.92 14.95
C LEU A 140 6.39 -7.39 15.84
N ASP A 141 5.18 -7.43 15.28
CA ASP A 141 4.03 -8.07 15.90
C ASP A 141 4.22 -9.60 15.95
N GLN A 142 3.50 -10.27 16.84
CA GLN A 142 3.60 -11.73 17.02
C GLN A 142 3.31 -12.53 15.73
N ALA A 143 2.56 -11.95 14.79
CA ALA A 143 2.19 -12.58 13.52
C ALA A 143 3.10 -12.19 12.37
N GLU A 144 4.15 -11.42 12.62
CA GLU A 144 5.09 -10.93 11.61
C GLU A 144 6.40 -11.71 11.65
N ASP A 145 6.79 -12.20 10.48
CA ASP A 145 8.09 -12.84 10.21
C ASP A 145 8.73 -12.11 9.03
N ILE A 146 9.46 -11.05 9.34
CA ILE A 146 9.97 -10.06 8.39
C ILE A 146 11.49 -9.97 8.49
N GLU A 147 12.16 -10.11 7.35
CA GLU A 147 13.61 -9.92 7.20
C GLU A 147 13.90 -8.62 6.46
N VAL A 148 14.74 -7.75 7.02
CA VAL A 148 15.18 -6.51 6.34
C VAL A 148 16.24 -6.84 5.29
N ARG A 149 16.07 -6.29 4.09
CA ARG A 149 17.01 -6.39 2.98
C ARG A 149 17.36 -5.01 2.45
N LEU A 150 18.61 -4.84 2.08
CA LEU A 150 19.11 -3.64 1.41
C LEU A 150 19.49 -3.99 -0.01
N PHE A 151 19.00 -3.22 -0.97
CA PHE A 151 19.29 -3.39 -2.39
C PHE A 151 19.83 -2.09 -2.99
N SER A 152 20.80 -2.21 -3.87
CA SER A 152 21.25 -1.10 -4.69
C SER A 152 20.16 -0.66 -5.66
N ARG A 153 20.31 0.53 -6.21
CA ARG A 153 19.40 1.07 -7.24
C ARG A 153 19.27 0.14 -8.45
N ASP A 154 20.38 -0.45 -8.89
CA ASP A 154 20.40 -1.33 -10.06
C ASP A 154 19.73 -2.66 -9.77
N GLU A 155 19.90 -3.23 -8.58
CA GLU A 155 19.20 -4.46 -8.16
C GLU A 155 17.68 -4.25 -8.09
N VAL A 156 17.21 -3.09 -7.58
CA VAL A 156 15.77 -2.79 -7.55
C VAL A 156 15.21 -2.62 -8.96
N MET A 157 15.96 -1.97 -9.87
CA MET A 157 15.55 -1.85 -11.27
C MET A 157 15.47 -3.22 -11.94
N ASP A 158 16.46 -4.08 -11.73
CA ASP A 158 16.50 -5.44 -12.26
C ASP A 158 15.30 -6.28 -11.75
N MET A 159 14.98 -6.21 -10.46
CA MET A 159 13.79 -6.87 -9.90
C MET A 159 12.49 -6.36 -10.54
N LEU A 160 12.37 -5.05 -10.81
CA LEU A 160 11.19 -4.48 -11.49
C LEU A 160 11.08 -4.98 -12.93
N GLU A 161 12.17 -4.96 -13.70
CA GLU A 161 12.20 -5.40 -15.11
C GLU A 161 11.89 -6.89 -15.23
N LYS A 162 12.36 -7.71 -14.30
CA LYS A 162 12.07 -9.14 -14.23
C LYS A 162 10.67 -9.49 -13.71
N GLY A 163 9.91 -8.49 -13.20
CA GLY A 163 8.61 -8.70 -12.61
C GLY A 163 8.65 -9.44 -11.26
N GLU A 164 9.73 -9.30 -10.50
CA GLU A 164 9.89 -9.92 -9.19
C GLU A 164 9.21 -9.13 -8.07
N ILE A 165 8.87 -7.84 -8.30
CA ILE A 165 8.03 -7.04 -7.42
C ILE A 165 6.56 -7.31 -7.74
N TRP A 166 6.00 -8.30 -7.07
CA TRP A 166 4.68 -8.86 -7.40
C TRP A 166 3.50 -7.95 -7.06
N GLN A 167 3.63 -7.14 -6.00
CA GLN A 167 2.54 -6.28 -5.56
C GLN A 167 2.51 -4.98 -6.37
N SER A 168 1.42 -4.74 -7.09
CA SER A 168 1.24 -3.54 -7.94
C SER A 168 1.34 -2.22 -7.16
N LEU A 169 0.88 -2.22 -5.90
CA LEU A 169 0.96 -1.06 -5.01
C LEU A 169 2.41 -0.67 -4.64
N MET A 170 3.37 -1.57 -4.85
CA MET A 170 4.80 -1.33 -4.64
C MET A 170 5.53 -1.09 -5.96
N ALA A 171 5.18 -1.85 -7.01
CA ALA A 171 5.76 -1.68 -8.33
C ALA A 171 5.46 -0.29 -8.93
N ALA A 172 4.23 0.21 -8.80
CA ALA A 172 3.83 1.49 -9.36
C ALA A 172 4.62 2.70 -8.78
N PRO A 173 4.78 2.88 -7.45
CA PRO A 173 5.59 3.94 -6.90
C PRO A 173 7.08 3.81 -7.25
N LEU A 174 7.62 2.58 -7.34
CA LEU A 174 8.99 2.34 -7.76
C LEU A 174 9.20 2.72 -9.24
N TRP A 175 8.31 2.31 -10.15
CA TRP A 175 8.39 2.73 -11.56
C TRP A 175 8.32 4.25 -11.70
N LYS A 176 7.46 4.93 -10.92
CA LYS A 176 7.43 6.40 -10.89
C LYS A 176 8.76 6.98 -10.39
N TYR A 177 9.40 6.35 -9.39
CA TYR A 177 10.70 6.77 -8.88
C TYR A 177 11.75 6.71 -9.99
N PHE A 178 11.91 5.58 -10.64
CA PHE A 178 12.90 5.40 -11.71
C PHE A 178 12.64 6.26 -12.95
N ALA A 179 11.38 6.60 -13.23
CA ALA A 179 11.04 7.52 -14.31
C ALA A 179 11.39 8.99 -14.00
N LYS A 180 11.44 9.40 -12.73
CA LYS A 180 11.64 10.80 -12.34
C LYS A 180 13.02 11.11 -11.78
N VAL A 181 13.64 10.15 -11.11
CA VAL A 181 14.95 10.30 -10.43
C VAL A 181 16.01 9.59 -11.26
N LYS A 182 16.81 10.40 -11.94
CA LYS A 182 17.92 9.92 -12.80
C LYS A 182 19.13 9.54 -11.97
#